data_b4bf7c019e1e425730b88371d2ec4d5e
#
_entry.id   b4bf7c019e1e425730b88371d2ec4d5e
#
_cell.length_a   1.000
_cell.length_b   1.000
_cell.length_c   1.000
_cell.angle_alpha   90.00
_cell.angle_beta   90.00
_cell.angle_gamma   90.00
#
_symmetry.space_group_name_H-M   'P 1'
#
loop_
_entity.id
_entity.type
_entity.pdbx_description
1 polymer ?
#
loop_
_entity_poly.entity_id
_entity_poly.type
_entity_poly.pdbx_seq_one_letter_code
_entity_poly.pdbx_strand_id
1 'polypeptide(L)'
;GGLSVGEPTEDMYRISKLCCEILPAEKPRYLMGVGTPANLLECIDRGVDMFDCVLPTRNARHGLLYTANGLVNIRNKKWANDHSFLDYRGWQHSPNSDDISPAFPQHTKAYLRHLIHTKEALGAMVCSLHNLTFFLWLVGQARAHILNDTFASWKAEMVPILEKRL
;
A
#
# COMPACT_ATOMS: atom_id res chain seq x y z
N GLY A 1 17.53 -7.21 -8.00
CA GLY A 1 16.98 -6.11 -8.79
C GLY A 1 16.56 -6.56 -10.19
N GLY A 2 15.89 -5.70 -10.92
CA GLY A 2 15.51 -5.98 -12.31
C GLY A 2 14.18 -6.72 -12.48
N LEU A 3 13.47 -7.01 -11.43
CA LEU A 3 12.17 -7.73 -11.48
C LEU A 3 10.93 -6.82 -11.48
N SER A 4 11.12 -5.51 -11.58
CA SER A 4 10.02 -4.53 -11.54
C SER A 4 10.18 -3.43 -12.60
N VAL A 5 10.83 -3.74 -13.72
CA VAL A 5 11.19 -2.79 -14.78
C VAL A 5 10.43 -3.06 -16.09
N GLY A 6 9.32 -3.81 -16.02
CA GLY A 6 8.48 -4.14 -17.17
C GLY A 6 8.28 -5.63 -17.41
N GLU A 7 8.86 -6.48 -16.58
CA GLU A 7 8.66 -7.92 -16.60
C GLU A 7 7.23 -8.29 -16.21
N PRO A 8 6.70 -9.42 -16.72
CA PRO A 8 5.44 -9.96 -16.25
C PRO A 8 5.46 -10.22 -14.73
N THR A 9 4.38 -9.91 -14.05
CA THR A 9 4.26 -10.10 -12.60
C THR A 9 4.51 -11.56 -12.18
N GLU A 10 4.11 -12.50 -13.01
CA GLU A 10 4.31 -13.94 -12.80
C GLU A 10 5.78 -14.34 -12.75
N ASP A 11 6.62 -13.72 -13.61
CA ASP A 11 8.06 -13.93 -13.59
C ASP A 11 8.69 -13.36 -12.32
N MET A 12 8.24 -12.19 -11.90
CA MET A 12 8.67 -11.61 -10.62
C MET A 12 8.37 -12.56 -9.46
N TYR A 13 7.18 -13.13 -9.40
CA TYR A 13 6.79 -14.06 -8.34
C TYR A 13 7.60 -15.35 -8.39
N ARG A 14 7.77 -15.93 -9.58
CA ARG A 14 8.53 -17.16 -9.79
C ARG A 14 10.00 -17.00 -9.37
N ILE A 15 10.64 -15.92 -9.82
CA ILE A 15 12.06 -15.67 -9.51
C ILE A 15 12.25 -15.29 -8.06
N SER A 16 11.35 -14.48 -7.48
CA SER A 16 11.41 -14.16 -6.04
C SER A 16 11.34 -15.42 -5.17
N LYS A 17 10.46 -16.36 -5.51
CA LYS A 17 10.37 -17.63 -4.82
C LYS A 17 11.67 -18.43 -4.92
N LEU A 18 12.20 -18.60 -6.13
CA LEU A 18 13.46 -19.32 -6.36
C LEU A 18 14.63 -18.68 -5.57
N CYS A 19 14.73 -17.34 -5.58
CA CYS A 19 15.76 -16.65 -4.79
C CYS A 19 15.59 -16.90 -3.29
N CYS A 20 14.38 -16.89 -2.78
CA CYS A 20 14.12 -17.15 -1.36
C CYS A 20 14.38 -18.61 -0.94
N GLU A 21 14.30 -19.56 -1.87
CA GLU A 21 14.68 -20.96 -1.63
C GLU A 21 16.21 -21.15 -1.53
N ILE A 22 16.97 -20.28 -2.20
CA ILE A 22 18.45 -20.37 -2.25
C ILE A 22 19.11 -19.51 -1.15
N LEU A 23 18.54 -18.34 -0.86
CA LEU A 23 19.11 -17.40 0.11
C LEU A 23 18.94 -17.92 1.55
N PRO A 24 19.88 -17.60 2.45
CA PRO A 24 19.81 -17.99 3.86
C PRO A 24 18.50 -17.57 4.52
N ALA A 25 17.81 -18.51 5.17
CA ALA A 25 16.52 -18.28 5.79
C ALA A 25 16.61 -17.38 7.05
N GLU A 26 17.78 -17.39 7.71
CA GLU A 26 18.06 -16.62 8.92
C GLU A 26 18.45 -15.17 8.66
N LYS A 27 18.51 -14.74 7.40
CA LYS A 27 18.84 -13.37 7.00
C LYS A 27 17.70 -12.70 6.26
N PRO A 28 17.48 -11.38 6.46
CA PRO A 28 16.42 -10.67 5.77
C PRO A 28 16.67 -10.65 4.26
N ARG A 29 15.61 -10.89 3.50
CA ARG A 29 15.59 -10.92 2.04
C ARG A 29 14.92 -9.67 1.52
N TYR A 30 15.64 -8.92 0.71
CA TYR A 30 15.23 -7.62 0.22
C TYR A 30 14.92 -7.66 -1.28
N LEU A 31 13.71 -7.27 -1.66
CA LEU A 31 13.28 -7.13 -3.05
C LEU A 31 13.11 -5.65 -3.40
N MET A 32 13.99 -5.15 -4.27
CA MET A 32 14.05 -3.75 -4.67
C MET A 32 12.96 -3.38 -5.67
N GLY A 33 12.40 -2.17 -5.51
CA GLY A 33 11.52 -1.54 -6.50
C GLY A 33 10.11 -2.09 -6.59
N VAL A 34 9.70 -3.00 -5.71
CA VAL A 34 8.36 -3.58 -5.66
C VAL A 34 7.56 -2.93 -4.52
N GLY A 35 6.35 -2.56 -4.69
CA GLY A 35 5.51 -2.20 -5.73
C GLY A 35 4.07 -1.96 -5.32
N THR A 36 3.16 -2.69 -5.89
CA THR A 36 1.75 -2.59 -5.54
C THR A 36 1.44 -3.34 -4.24
N PRO A 37 0.35 -3.00 -3.53
CA PRO A 37 -0.06 -3.73 -2.32
C PRO A 37 -0.20 -5.24 -2.53
N ALA A 38 -0.80 -5.66 -3.65
CA ALA A 38 -0.94 -7.07 -3.99
C ALA A 38 0.42 -7.75 -4.19
N ASN A 39 1.34 -7.08 -4.93
CA ASN A 39 2.69 -7.61 -5.14
C ASN A 39 3.46 -7.77 -3.83
N LEU A 40 3.29 -6.85 -2.87
CA LEU A 40 3.91 -6.98 -1.55
C LEU A 40 3.44 -8.24 -0.85
N LEU A 41 2.12 -8.48 -0.77
CA LEU A 41 1.58 -9.66 -0.10
C LEU A 41 2.01 -10.97 -0.80
N GLU A 42 2.02 -10.96 -2.13
CA GLU A 42 2.45 -12.12 -2.90
C GLU A 42 3.96 -12.42 -2.75
N CYS A 43 4.80 -11.39 -2.62
CA CYS A 43 6.22 -11.56 -2.40
C CYS A 43 6.54 -11.94 -0.94
N ILE A 44 5.79 -11.42 0.05
CA ILE A 44 5.89 -11.84 1.45
C ILE A 44 5.60 -13.33 1.58
N ASP A 45 4.55 -13.83 0.91
CA ASP A 45 4.21 -15.26 0.88
C ASP A 45 5.34 -16.15 0.34
N ARG A 46 6.21 -15.58 -0.47
CA ARG A 46 7.37 -16.27 -1.06
C ARG A 46 8.65 -16.11 -0.26
N GLY A 47 8.59 -15.42 0.87
CA GLY A 47 9.70 -15.29 1.81
C GLY A 47 10.52 -13.99 1.66
N VAL A 48 9.97 -12.96 1.05
CA VAL A 48 10.61 -11.62 1.02
C VAL A 48 10.24 -10.85 2.29
N ASP A 49 11.23 -10.22 2.92
CA ASP A 49 11.07 -9.53 4.21
C ASP A 49 11.06 -7.99 4.07
N MET A 50 11.73 -7.45 3.06
CA MET A 50 11.96 -6.01 2.93
C MET A 50 11.71 -5.53 1.50
N PHE A 51 11.18 -4.32 1.40
CA PHE A 51 10.84 -3.69 0.13
C PHE A 51 11.17 -2.20 0.15
N ASP A 52 11.41 -1.64 -1.03
CA ASP A 52 11.31 -0.21 -1.30
C ASP A 52 10.51 0.03 -2.58
N CYS A 53 9.80 1.13 -2.66
CA CYS A 53 9.12 1.52 -3.88
C CYS A 53 8.73 3.00 -3.89
N VAL A 54 8.80 3.60 -5.08
CA VAL A 54 8.33 4.97 -5.31
C VAL A 54 6.82 5.05 -5.54
N LEU A 55 6.14 3.93 -5.80
CA LEU A 55 4.71 3.92 -6.19
C LEU A 55 3.79 4.58 -5.16
N PRO A 56 3.95 4.41 -3.83
CA PRO A 56 3.06 5.04 -2.87
C PRO A 56 2.98 6.56 -3.05
N THR A 57 4.12 7.23 -3.09
CA THR A 57 4.18 8.69 -3.23
C THR A 57 3.99 9.16 -4.67
N ARG A 58 4.50 8.42 -5.67
CA ARG A 58 4.31 8.73 -7.08
C ARG A 58 2.83 8.69 -7.45
N ASN A 59 2.13 7.63 -7.11
CA ASN A 59 0.70 7.48 -7.41
C ASN A 59 -0.16 8.48 -6.64
N ALA A 60 0.19 8.77 -5.40
CA ALA A 60 -0.49 9.78 -4.59
C ALA A 60 -0.46 11.16 -5.23
N ARG A 61 0.70 11.60 -5.74
CA ARG A 61 0.82 12.88 -6.46
C ARG A 61 -0.04 12.95 -7.72
N HIS A 62 -0.41 11.80 -8.28
CA HIS A 62 -1.35 11.70 -9.41
C HIS A 62 -2.80 11.42 -8.99
N GLY A 63 -3.07 11.39 -7.66
CA GLY A 63 -4.41 11.22 -7.12
C GLY A 63 -4.88 9.76 -7.07
N LEU A 64 -3.97 8.78 -7.19
CA LEU A 64 -4.29 7.38 -6.98
C LEU A 64 -3.95 6.99 -5.54
N LEU A 65 -4.98 6.56 -4.79
CA LEU A 65 -4.90 6.24 -3.37
C LEU A 65 -5.19 4.76 -3.14
N TYR A 66 -4.43 4.16 -2.25
CA TYR A 66 -4.59 2.78 -1.83
C TYR A 66 -5.37 2.73 -0.52
N THR A 67 -6.38 1.87 -0.46
CA THR A 67 -7.20 1.67 0.74
C THR A 67 -7.41 0.18 1.01
N ALA A 68 -7.84 -0.16 2.21
CA ALA A 68 -8.19 -1.54 2.54
C ALA A 68 -9.45 -2.06 1.80
N ASN A 69 -10.16 -1.20 1.08
CA ASN A 69 -11.33 -1.54 0.29
C ASN A 69 -11.05 -1.53 -1.23
N GLY A 70 -9.84 -1.12 -1.65
CA GLY A 70 -9.43 -1.03 -3.04
C GLY A 70 -8.78 0.30 -3.42
N LEU A 71 -8.63 0.52 -4.71
CA LEU A 71 -7.97 1.68 -5.30
C LEU A 71 -8.98 2.82 -5.52
N VAL A 72 -8.66 4.00 -5.02
CA VAL A 72 -9.42 5.24 -5.21
C VAL A 72 -8.65 6.17 -6.14
N ASN A 73 -9.16 6.40 -7.35
CA ASN A 73 -8.68 7.53 -8.15
C ASN A 73 -9.48 8.77 -7.77
N ILE A 74 -8.90 9.62 -6.91
CA ILE A 74 -9.58 10.79 -6.35
C ILE A 74 -9.93 11.85 -7.41
N ARG A 75 -9.35 11.77 -8.60
CA ARG A 75 -9.68 12.68 -9.73
C ARG A 75 -11.05 12.39 -10.35
N ASN A 76 -11.62 11.21 -10.13
CA ASN A 76 -12.90 10.82 -10.70
C ASN A 76 -14.02 11.77 -10.26
N LYS A 77 -14.93 12.08 -11.20
CA LYS A 77 -16.03 13.02 -10.99
C LYS A 77 -16.98 12.56 -9.86
N LYS A 78 -17.14 11.26 -9.66
CA LYS A 78 -18.01 10.71 -8.61
C LYS A 78 -17.65 11.16 -7.20
N TRP A 79 -16.39 11.56 -6.95
CA TRP A 79 -15.94 12.05 -5.66
C TRP A 79 -16.17 13.55 -5.45
N ALA A 80 -16.72 14.26 -6.45
CA ALA A 80 -16.87 15.72 -6.40
C ALA A 80 -17.75 16.22 -5.24
N ASN A 81 -18.75 15.44 -4.87
CA ASN A 81 -19.70 15.76 -3.79
C ASN A 81 -19.68 14.66 -2.69
N ASP A 82 -18.61 13.86 -2.63
CA ASP A 82 -18.46 12.85 -1.59
C ASP A 82 -17.78 13.45 -0.36
N HIS A 83 -18.58 13.80 0.64
CA HIS A 83 -18.12 14.35 1.91
C HIS A 83 -17.70 13.31 2.92
N SER A 84 -17.68 12.02 2.55
CA SER A 84 -17.12 10.99 3.41
C SER A 84 -15.59 11.07 3.44
N PHE A 85 -15.01 10.64 4.55
CA PHE A 85 -13.56 10.61 4.70
C PHE A 85 -12.94 9.45 3.93
N LEU A 86 -11.67 9.59 3.58
CA LEU A 86 -10.86 8.44 3.17
C LEU A 86 -10.73 7.43 4.31
N ASP A 87 -10.54 6.16 3.95
CA ASP A 87 -10.27 5.11 4.93
C ASP A 87 -8.83 5.26 5.47
N TYR A 88 -8.72 5.79 6.67
CA TYR A 88 -7.43 6.02 7.36
C TYR A 88 -7.07 4.88 8.33
N ARG A 89 -7.48 3.65 8.10
CA ARG A 89 -7.24 2.52 9.02
C ARG A 89 -5.80 2.37 9.46
N GLY A 90 -4.85 2.69 8.59
CA GLY A 90 -3.43 2.64 8.93
C GLY A 90 -3.00 3.57 10.05
N TRP A 91 -3.74 4.64 10.32
CA TRP A 91 -3.42 5.60 11.37
C TRP A 91 -3.75 5.12 12.78
N GLN A 92 -4.71 4.22 12.91
CA GLN A 92 -5.15 3.69 14.20
C GLN A 92 -4.26 2.55 14.72
N HIS A 93 -3.34 2.06 13.89
CA HIS A 93 -2.55 0.85 14.17
C HIS A 93 -1.05 1.08 14.03
N SER A 94 -0.57 2.32 14.15
CA SER A 94 0.88 2.57 14.26
C SER A 94 1.38 1.91 15.56
N PRO A 95 2.44 1.08 15.50
CA PRO A 95 3.03 0.49 16.70
C PRO A 95 3.56 1.53 17.70
N ASN A 96 3.67 2.79 17.28
CA ASN A 96 4.03 3.95 18.09
C ASN A 96 2.85 4.92 18.20
N SER A 97 1.65 4.39 18.43
CA SER A 97 0.40 5.17 18.51
C SER A 97 0.39 6.26 19.58
N ASP A 98 1.34 6.23 20.51
CA ASP A 98 1.47 7.25 21.55
C ASP A 98 2.13 8.54 21.03
N ASP A 99 2.87 8.50 19.92
CA ASP A 99 3.63 9.63 19.39
C ASP A 99 3.04 10.29 18.14
N ILE A 100 2.20 9.59 17.40
CA ILE A 100 1.52 10.16 16.23
C ILE A 100 0.06 10.41 16.60
N SER A 101 -0.12 11.49 17.33
CA SER A 101 -1.43 12.01 17.71
C SER A 101 -2.42 12.08 16.54
N PRO A 102 -3.71 11.86 16.82
CA PRO A 102 -4.81 11.89 15.84
C PRO A 102 -5.07 13.25 15.18
N ALA A 103 -4.13 14.15 15.22
CA ALA A 103 -4.21 15.49 14.62
C ALA A 103 -3.99 15.51 13.10
N PHE A 104 -3.98 14.35 12.42
CA PHE A 104 -4.03 14.41 10.96
C PHE A 104 -5.45 14.81 10.55
N PRO A 105 -5.61 15.97 9.93
CA PRO A 105 -6.93 16.45 9.57
C PRO A 105 -7.59 15.45 8.63
N GLN A 106 -8.72 14.91 9.05
CA GLN A 106 -9.55 14.05 8.22
C GLN A 106 -10.08 14.88 7.05
N HIS A 107 -9.55 14.63 5.87
CA HIS A 107 -10.01 15.30 4.66
C HIS A 107 -11.08 14.46 3.95
N THR A 108 -12.15 15.12 3.51
CA THR A 108 -13.17 14.47 2.68
C THR A 108 -12.63 14.18 1.29
N LYS A 109 -13.20 13.18 0.62
CA LYS A 109 -12.85 12.85 -0.76
C LYS A 109 -13.12 14.03 -1.71
N ALA A 110 -14.21 14.77 -1.50
CA ALA A 110 -14.52 15.98 -2.26
C ALA A 110 -13.42 17.04 -2.12
N TYR A 111 -12.93 17.27 -0.90
CA TYR A 111 -11.87 18.25 -0.66
C TYR A 111 -10.54 17.81 -1.27
N LEU A 112 -10.13 16.55 -1.07
CA LEU A 112 -8.90 16.03 -1.69
C LEU A 112 -8.97 16.09 -3.21
N ARG A 113 -10.13 15.75 -3.80
CA ARG A 113 -10.34 15.92 -5.23
C ARG A 113 -10.16 17.37 -5.66
N HIS A 114 -10.73 18.33 -4.93
CA HIS A 114 -10.56 19.74 -5.20
C HIS A 114 -9.06 20.12 -5.22
N LEU A 115 -8.32 19.81 -4.17
CA LEU A 115 -6.89 20.10 -4.07
C LEU A 115 -6.07 19.52 -5.23
N ILE A 116 -6.34 18.27 -5.62
CA ILE A 116 -5.64 17.61 -6.74
C ILE A 116 -6.01 18.28 -8.09
N HIS A 117 -7.27 18.70 -8.28
CA HIS A 117 -7.69 19.39 -9.49
C HIS A 117 -7.09 20.79 -9.62
N THR A 118 -7.03 21.53 -8.54
CA THR A 118 -6.44 22.87 -8.48
C THR A 118 -4.91 22.83 -8.42
N LYS A 119 -4.31 21.62 -8.37
CA LYS A 119 -2.86 21.40 -8.29
C LYS A 119 -2.22 22.00 -7.04
N GLU A 120 -2.96 22.04 -5.94
CA GLU A 120 -2.45 22.49 -4.65
C GLU A 120 -1.43 21.50 -4.10
N ALA A 121 -0.31 22.02 -3.59
CA ALA A 121 0.75 21.19 -2.99
C ALA A 121 0.23 20.36 -1.82
N LEU A 122 -0.69 20.91 -1.01
CA LEU A 122 -1.32 20.22 0.11
C LEU A 122 -2.01 18.92 -0.33
N GLY A 123 -2.67 18.89 -1.49
CA GLY A 123 -3.31 17.69 -2.02
C GLY A 123 -2.31 16.57 -2.25
N ALA A 124 -1.17 16.86 -2.87
CA ALA A 124 -0.12 15.89 -3.10
C ALA A 124 0.53 15.39 -1.79
N MET A 125 0.70 16.28 -0.81
CA MET A 125 1.25 15.95 0.52
C MET A 125 0.32 15.01 1.28
N VAL A 126 -0.96 15.35 1.41
CA VAL A 126 -1.96 14.56 2.12
C VAL A 126 -2.12 13.18 1.49
N CYS A 127 -2.24 13.13 0.17
CA CYS A 127 -2.34 11.86 -0.56
C CYS A 127 -1.08 10.99 -0.39
N SER A 128 0.11 11.59 -0.35
CA SER A 128 1.36 10.86 -0.13
C SER A 128 1.43 10.27 1.28
N LEU A 129 1.09 11.06 2.29
CA LEU A 129 1.01 10.59 3.67
C LEU A 129 -0.01 9.44 3.81
N HIS A 130 -1.19 9.60 3.21
CA HIS A 130 -2.20 8.54 3.20
C HIS A 130 -1.63 7.23 2.64
N ASN A 131 -1.03 7.26 1.45
CA ASN A 131 -0.50 6.05 0.84
C ASN A 131 0.65 5.44 1.67
N LEU A 132 1.57 6.24 2.19
CA LEU A 132 2.65 5.74 3.04
C LEU A 132 2.10 5.05 4.29
N THR A 133 1.15 5.67 4.97
CA THR A 133 0.51 5.09 6.15
C THR A 133 -0.22 3.78 5.83
N PHE A 134 -0.93 3.74 4.69
CA PHE A 134 -1.58 2.53 4.22
C PHE A 134 -0.57 1.39 3.99
N PHE A 135 0.55 1.66 3.34
CA PHE A 135 1.57 0.64 3.08
C PHE A 135 2.21 0.11 4.38
N LEU A 136 2.50 1.00 5.33
CA LEU A 136 3.02 0.59 6.64
C LEU A 136 1.99 -0.25 7.42
N TRP A 137 0.72 0.14 7.38
CA TRP A 137 -0.36 -0.65 7.95
C TRP A 137 -0.46 -2.04 7.30
N LEU A 138 -0.43 -2.11 5.96
CA LEU A 138 -0.54 -3.36 5.23
C LEU A 138 0.56 -4.35 5.61
N VAL A 139 1.81 -3.89 5.65
CA VAL A 139 2.96 -4.71 6.05
C VAL A 139 2.86 -5.11 7.53
N GLY A 140 2.39 -4.20 8.40
CA GLY A 140 2.10 -4.49 9.80
C GLY A 140 1.04 -5.58 9.97
N GLN A 141 -0.05 -5.53 9.19
CA GLN A 141 -1.07 -6.58 9.18
C GLN A 141 -0.52 -7.91 8.67
N ALA A 142 0.26 -7.89 7.58
CA ALA A 142 0.91 -9.09 7.07
C ALA A 142 1.77 -9.75 8.16
N ARG A 143 2.59 -8.97 8.88
CA ARG A 143 3.39 -9.46 10.00
C ARG A 143 2.52 -10.06 11.11
N ALA A 144 1.45 -9.39 11.51
CA ALA A 144 0.55 -9.89 12.55
C ALA A 144 -0.09 -11.23 12.15
N HIS A 145 -0.54 -11.34 10.90
CA HIS A 145 -1.12 -12.59 10.37
C HIS A 145 -0.11 -13.71 10.23
N ILE A 146 1.16 -13.43 9.91
CA ILE A 146 2.24 -14.41 9.92
C ILE A 146 2.45 -14.95 11.34
N LEU A 147 2.54 -14.08 12.34
CA LEU A 147 2.75 -14.46 13.74
C LEU A 147 1.59 -15.28 14.33
N ASN A 148 0.39 -15.15 13.76
CA ASN A 148 -0.82 -15.87 14.17
C ASN A 148 -1.18 -17.05 13.25
N ASP A 149 -0.30 -17.46 12.33
CA ASP A 149 -0.50 -18.54 11.35
C ASP A 149 -1.78 -18.39 10.49
N THR A 150 -2.21 -17.15 10.23
CA THR A 150 -3.42 -16.81 9.46
C THR A 150 -3.12 -16.08 8.15
N PHE A 151 -1.85 -15.94 7.78
CA PHE A 151 -1.45 -15.12 6.65
C PHE A 151 -2.02 -15.60 5.30
N ALA A 152 -1.99 -16.91 5.05
CA ALA A 152 -2.45 -17.47 3.78
C ALA A 152 -3.94 -17.19 3.51
N SER A 153 -4.81 -17.38 4.50
CA SER A 153 -6.24 -17.11 4.38
C SER A 153 -6.51 -15.61 4.23
N TRP A 154 -5.87 -14.78 5.07
CA TRP A 154 -6.00 -13.33 5.00
C TRP A 154 -5.49 -12.76 3.66
N LYS A 155 -4.35 -13.25 3.15
CA LYS A 155 -3.83 -12.85 1.83
C LYS A 155 -4.82 -13.18 0.72
N ALA A 156 -5.39 -14.38 0.73
CA ALA A 156 -6.36 -14.83 -0.28
C ALA A 156 -7.61 -13.92 -0.34
N GLU A 157 -8.05 -13.38 0.79
CA GLU A 157 -9.15 -12.43 0.87
C GLU A 157 -8.71 -11.02 0.45
N MET A 158 -7.53 -10.58 0.87
CA MET A 158 -7.08 -9.20 0.69
C MET A 158 -6.62 -8.89 -0.75
N VAL A 159 -5.90 -9.79 -1.41
CA VAL A 159 -5.34 -9.52 -2.74
C VAL A 159 -6.41 -9.09 -3.75
N PRO A 160 -7.55 -9.80 -3.91
CA PRO A 160 -8.61 -9.36 -4.82
C PRO A 160 -9.22 -7.99 -4.45
N ILE A 161 -9.28 -7.68 -3.16
CA ILE A 161 -9.80 -6.38 -2.70
C ILE A 161 -8.83 -5.26 -3.06
N LEU A 162 -7.54 -5.47 -2.84
CA LEU A 162 -6.50 -4.47 -3.09
C LEU A 162 -6.36 -4.08 -4.57
N GLU A 163 -6.76 -4.96 -5.47
CA GLU A 163 -6.75 -4.72 -6.93
C GLU A 163 -8.05 -4.09 -7.45
N LYS A 164 -9.10 -4.11 -6.64
CA LYS A 164 -10.41 -3.57 -7.03
C LYS A 164 -10.34 -2.05 -7.20
N ARG A 165 -10.86 -1.54 -8.29
CA ARG A 165 -11.04 -0.09 -8.53
C ARG A 165 -12.40 0.36 -8.02
N LEU A 166 -12.39 1.31 -7.10
CA LEU A 166 -13.58 1.92 -6.52
C LEU A 166 -14.06 3.12 -7.34
#